data_f0d6bdcc9111ace461f4f4ffbfc7258d
#
_entry.id   f0d6bdcc9111ace461f4f4ffbfc7258d
#
_cell.length_a   1.000
_cell.length_b   1.000
_cell.length_c   1.000
_cell.angle_alpha   90.00
_cell.angle_beta   90.00
_cell.angle_gamma   90.00
#
_symmetry.space_group_name_H-M   'P 1'
#
loop_
_entity.id
_entity.type
_entity.pdbx_description
1 polymer ?
#
loop_
_entity_poly.entity_id
_entity_poly.type
_entity_poly.pdbx_seq_one_letter_code
_entity_poly.pdbx_strand_id
1 'polypeptide(L)'
;MARFSKVLRKTDIKKRLSLPTGFLSSLPSFSGGAHAVDFQAVDGSGRVWAFRCSIRKKGHPKPVISKGWLAFVQSKNLKVGDKVQFSREKNEAGAKAHAYEIRAEKEIKIFGVVFGYAPII
;
A
#
# COMPACT_ATOMS: atom_id res chain seq x y z
N MET A 1 10.22 -2.00 12.48
CA MET A 1 9.65 -1.52 11.21
C MET A 1 8.67 -2.53 10.67
N ALA A 2 7.44 -2.12 10.38
CA ALA A 2 6.47 -2.97 9.72
C ALA A 2 6.56 -2.78 8.22
N ARG A 3 6.48 -3.87 7.48
CA ARG A 3 6.63 -3.85 6.03
C ARG A 3 5.84 -4.99 5.39
N PHE A 4 5.22 -4.74 4.26
CA PHE A 4 4.77 -5.80 3.39
C PHE A 4 4.95 -5.40 1.93
N SER A 5 5.07 -6.39 1.07
CA SER A 5 5.09 -6.17 -0.37
C SER A 5 4.13 -7.13 -1.04
N LYS A 6 3.61 -6.72 -2.18
CA LYS A 6 2.65 -7.51 -2.94
C LYS A 6 2.87 -7.35 -4.42
N VAL A 7 2.87 -8.48 -5.13
CA VAL A 7 2.81 -8.51 -6.58
C VAL A 7 1.35 -8.31 -6.97
N LEU A 8 1.09 -7.33 -7.81
CA LEU A 8 -0.27 -6.87 -8.11
C LEU A 8 -0.99 -7.82 -9.04
N ARG A 9 -2.24 -8.11 -8.70
CA ARG A 9 -3.15 -8.91 -9.48
C ARG A 9 -4.19 -8.02 -10.16
N LYS A 10 -5.01 -8.62 -11.00
CA LYS A 10 -6.03 -7.91 -11.76
C LYS A 10 -6.98 -7.10 -10.88
N THR A 11 -7.45 -7.68 -9.78
CA THR A 11 -8.33 -6.97 -8.84
C THR A 11 -7.63 -5.78 -8.19
N ASP A 12 -6.35 -5.93 -7.86
CA ASP A 12 -5.56 -4.86 -7.27
C ASP A 12 -5.46 -3.66 -8.21
N ILE A 13 -5.29 -3.92 -9.49
CA ILE A 13 -5.15 -2.87 -10.50
C ILE A 13 -6.49 -2.17 -10.78
N LYS A 14 -7.59 -2.93 -10.78
CA LYS A 14 -8.90 -2.42 -11.22
C LYS A 14 -9.78 -1.87 -10.11
N LYS A 15 -9.59 -2.33 -8.87
CA LYS A 15 -10.52 -1.99 -7.79
C LYS A 15 -9.85 -1.47 -6.53
N ARG A 16 -9.14 -2.33 -5.81
CA ARG A 16 -8.61 -2.00 -4.49
C ARG A 16 -7.47 -2.95 -4.14
N LEU A 17 -6.59 -2.49 -3.28
CA LEU A 17 -5.45 -3.27 -2.81
C LEU A 17 -5.83 -4.02 -1.55
N SER A 18 -5.75 -5.34 -1.58
CA SER A 18 -5.91 -6.16 -0.37
C SER A 18 -4.62 -6.17 0.43
N LEU A 19 -4.74 -6.01 1.74
CA LEU A 19 -3.60 -6.03 2.66
C LEU A 19 -3.59 -7.31 3.48
N PRO A 20 -2.40 -7.78 3.91
CA PRO A 20 -2.36 -8.87 4.88
C PRO A 20 -2.91 -8.39 6.23
N THR A 21 -3.66 -9.27 6.90
CA THR A 21 -4.26 -8.95 8.20
C THR A 21 -3.22 -8.51 9.22
N GLY A 22 -2.02 -9.10 9.16
CA GLY A 22 -0.93 -8.75 10.07
C GLY A 22 -0.48 -7.29 9.97
N PHE A 23 -0.74 -6.62 8.87
CA PHE A 23 -0.36 -5.22 8.72
C PHE A 23 -1.33 -4.27 9.44
N LEU A 24 -2.51 -4.75 9.85
CA LEU A 24 -3.51 -3.92 10.53
C LEU A 24 -2.97 -3.25 11.79
N SER A 25 -2.14 -3.97 12.54
CA SER A 25 -1.56 -3.42 13.77
C SER A 25 -0.62 -2.25 13.51
N SER A 26 -0.16 -2.09 12.28
CA SER A 26 0.75 -1.01 11.89
C SER A 26 0.02 0.23 11.40
N LEU A 27 -1.29 0.13 11.17
CA LEU A 27 -2.13 1.25 10.74
C LEU A 27 -2.63 2.03 11.95
N PRO A 28 -3.10 3.28 11.74
CA PRO A 28 -3.76 3.99 12.83
C PRO A 28 -4.95 3.21 13.37
N SER A 29 -5.27 3.41 14.64
CA SER A 29 -6.34 2.65 15.30
C SER A 29 -7.70 2.92 14.68
N PHE A 30 -8.50 1.85 14.54
CA PHE A 30 -9.91 1.96 14.16
C PHE A 30 -10.71 2.23 15.44
N SER A 31 -10.76 3.46 15.88
CA SER A 31 -11.38 3.84 17.14
C SER A 31 -12.91 3.92 17.04
N GLY A 32 -13.61 3.68 18.17
CA GLY A 32 -15.05 3.85 18.26
C GLY A 32 -15.87 2.92 17.39
N GLY A 33 -15.35 1.73 17.06
CA GLY A 33 -16.04 0.80 16.18
C GLY A 33 -16.00 1.16 14.71
N ALA A 34 -15.15 2.10 14.34
CA ALA A 34 -14.99 2.52 12.94
C ALA A 34 -14.49 1.37 12.07
N HIS A 35 -14.95 1.35 10.82
CA HIS A 35 -14.54 0.34 9.84
C HIS A 35 -13.62 0.89 8.76
N ALA A 36 -13.18 2.13 8.91
CA ALA A 36 -12.26 2.76 7.98
C ALA A 36 -11.33 3.71 8.73
N VAL A 37 -10.11 3.82 8.24
CA VAL A 37 -9.12 4.75 8.77
C VAL A 37 -8.36 5.38 7.60
N ASP A 38 -8.13 6.68 7.72
CA ASP A 38 -7.33 7.42 6.74
C ASP A 38 -5.89 7.50 7.21
N PHE A 39 -4.96 7.40 6.27
CA PHE A 39 -3.55 7.58 6.56
C PHE A 39 -2.85 8.13 5.32
N GLN A 40 -1.64 8.62 5.51
CA GLN A 40 -0.83 9.17 4.43
C GLN A 40 0.46 8.38 4.28
N ALA A 41 0.90 8.24 3.03
CA ALA A 41 2.16 7.58 2.71
C ALA A 41 2.91 8.41 1.70
N VAL A 42 4.23 8.51 1.87
CA VAL A 42 5.10 9.22 0.95
C VAL A 42 5.72 8.22 -0.03
N ASP A 43 5.74 8.58 -1.32
CA ASP A 43 6.34 7.72 -2.33
C ASP A 43 7.82 8.04 -2.56
N GLY A 44 8.42 7.32 -3.50
CA GLY A 44 9.83 7.50 -3.82
C GLY A 44 10.20 8.87 -4.39
N SER A 45 9.23 9.59 -4.92
CA SER A 45 9.45 10.95 -5.44
C SER A 45 9.25 12.03 -4.38
N GLY A 46 8.82 11.66 -3.18
CA GLY A 46 8.51 12.60 -2.12
C GLY A 46 7.05 13.07 -2.11
N ARG A 47 6.23 12.58 -3.03
CA ARG A 47 4.81 12.94 -3.07
C ARG A 47 4.06 12.21 -1.97
N VAL A 48 3.17 12.94 -1.29
CA VAL A 48 2.30 12.39 -0.24
C VAL A 48 0.99 11.94 -0.84
N TRP A 49 0.59 10.71 -0.52
CA TRP A 49 -0.67 10.12 -0.97
C TRP A 49 -1.57 9.90 0.24
N ALA A 50 -2.83 10.28 0.11
CA ALA A 50 -3.84 10.03 1.13
C ALA A 50 -4.61 8.77 0.76
N PHE A 51 -4.61 7.79 1.65
CA PHE A 51 -5.28 6.51 1.45
C PHE A 51 -6.31 6.27 2.54
N ARG A 52 -7.30 5.45 2.22
CA ARG A 52 -8.25 4.95 3.20
C ARG A 52 -8.19 3.43 3.23
N CYS A 53 -7.97 2.89 4.42
CA CYS A 53 -8.07 1.46 4.66
C CYS A 53 -9.41 1.15 5.30
N SER A 54 -10.12 0.17 4.76
CA SER A 54 -11.41 -0.28 5.27
C SER A 54 -11.31 -1.75 5.67
N ILE A 55 -12.12 -2.14 6.66
CA ILE A 55 -12.24 -3.53 7.10
C ILE A 55 -13.70 -3.96 7.05
N ARG A 56 -13.93 -5.28 7.03
CA ARG A 56 -15.29 -5.83 7.08
C ARG A 56 -15.93 -5.55 8.43
N LYS A 57 -17.25 -5.34 8.42
CA LYS A 57 -18.03 -5.19 9.65
C LYS A 57 -18.20 -6.49 10.39
N LYS A 58 -18.25 -7.62 9.68
CA LYS A 58 -18.49 -8.96 10.27
C LYS A 58 -17.47 -9.94 9.72
N GLY A 59 -17.14 -10.96 10.54
CA GLY A 59 -16.19 -12.00 10.17
C GLY A 59 -14.76 -11.55 10.30
N HIS A 60 -13.87 -12.18 9.55
CA HIS A 60 -12.47 -11.78 9.53
C HIS A 60 -12.32 -10.40 8.90
N PRO A 61 -11.56 -9.50 9.52
CA PRO A 61 -11.25 -8.24 8.85
C PRO A 61 -10.47 -8.55 7.59
N LYS A 62 -10.93 -8.09 6.46
CA LYS A 62 -10.19 -8.17 5.20
C LYS A 62 -9.80 -6.76 4.83
N PRO A 63 -8.67 -6.26 5.33
CA PRO A 63 -8.30 -4.87 5.09
C PRO A 63 -8.01 -4.63 3.61
N VAL A 64 -8.55 -3.53 3.12
CA VAL A 64 -8.32 -3.10 1.74
C VAL A 64 -8.05 -1.61 1.71
N ILE A 65 -7.15 -1.17 0.84
CA ILE A 65 -6.99 0.24 0.54
C ILE A 65 -7.87 0.57 -0.65
N SER A 66 -8.83 1.46 -0.46
CA SER A 66 -9.80 1.86 -1.47
C SER A 66 -9.56 3.28 -1.97
N LYS A 67 -9.78 4.29 -1.12
CA LYS A 67 -9.61 5.67 -1.51
C LYS A 67 -8.14 6.00 -1.76
N GLY A 68 -7.86 6.66 -2.86
CA GLY A 68 -6.51 7.07 -3.24
C GLY A 68 -5.72 6.02 -3.99
N TRP A 69 -6.10 4.76 -3.88
CA TRP A 69 -5.33 3.66 -4.47
C TRP A 69 -5.32 3.68 -6.00
N LEU A 70 -6.48 3.79 -6.64
CA LEU A 70 -6.54 3.78 -8.11
C LEU A 70 -5.84 4.99 -8.72
N ALA A 71 -5.88 6.13 -8.05
CA ALA A 71 -5.12 7.30 -8.47
C ALA A 71 -3.62 7.03 -8.44
N PHE A 72 -3.15 6.31 -7.41
CA PHE A 72 -1.76 5.90 -7.31
C PHE A 72 -1.37 4.93 -8.45
N VAL A 73 -2.21 3.91 -8.68
CA VAL A 73 -2.01 2.94 -9.78
C VAL A 73 -1.87 3.68 -11.12
N GLN A 74 -2.76 4.62 -11.37
CA GLN A 74 -2.76 5.39 -12.60
C GLN A 74 -1.52 6.28 -12.72
N SER A 75 -1.17 6.98 -11.65
CA SER A 75 -0.01 7.88 -11.62
C SER A 75 1.30 7.12 -11.87
N LYS A 76 1.44 5.93 -11.31
CA LYS A 76 2.64 5.11 -11.45
C LYS A 76 2.57 4.15 -12.64
N ASN A 77 1.46 4.17 -13.38
CA ASN A 77 1.22 3.29 -14.53
C ASN A 77 1.45 1.81 -14.19
N LEU A 78 0.90 1.38 -13.06
CA LEU A 78 1.06 0.02 -12.57
C LEU A 78 0.26 -0.98 -13.39
N LYS A 79 0.84 -2.14 -13.62
CA LYS A 79 0.24 -3.24 -14.37
C LYS A 79 0.23 -4.50 -13.51
N VAL A 80 -0.55 -5.48 -13.91
CA VAL A 80 -0.50 -6.81 -13.31
C VAL A 80 0.93 -7.33 -13.38
N GLY A 81 1.45 -7.82 -12.27
CA GLY A 81 2.82 -8.29 -12.17
C GLY A 81 3.78 -7.29 -11.55
N ASP A 82 3.45 -6.00 -11.58
CA ASP A 82 4.24 -4.99 -10.88
C ASP A 82 4.06 -5.17 -9.38
N LYS A 83 4.91 -4.52 -8.61
CA LYS A 83 4.97 -4.75 -7.18
C LYS A 83 4.81 -3.44 -6.41
N VAL A 84 4.15 -3.51 -5.28
CA VAL A 84 4.06 -2.39 -4.36
C VAL A 84 4.55 -2.84 -2.99
N GLN A 85 5.20 -1.94 -2.29
CA GLN A 85 5.68 -2.18 -0.93
C GLN A 85 5.23 -1.04 -0.04
N PHE A 86 4.58 -1.39 1.06
CA PHE A 86 4.27 -0.45 2.14
C PHE A 86 5.21 -0.72 3.29
N SER A 87 5.64 0.36 3.94
CA SER A 87 6.40 0.24 5.17
C SER A 87 6.00 1.34 6.15
N ARG A 88 6.16 1.05 7.42
CA ARG A 88 5.99 2.02 8.48
C ARG A 88 7.26 2.06 9.30
N GLU A 89 7.89 3.23 9.36
CA GLU A 89 9.03 3.41 10.23
C GLU A 89 8.57 3.76 11.64
N LYS A 90 9.25 3.19 12.62
CA LYS A 90 9.03 3.55 13.99
C LYS A 90 9.59 4.94 14.22
N ASN A 91 8.74 5.87 14.61
CA ASN A 91 9.13 7.25 14.81
C ASN A 91 9.62 7.46 16.25
N GLU A 92 10.91 7.30 16.44
CA GLU A 92 11.51 7.45 17.76
C GLU A 92 11.69 8.91 18.20
N ALA A 93 11.86 9.78 17.23
CA ALA A 93 12.12 11.20 17.52
C ALA A 93 10.86 12.06 17.54
N GLY A 94 9.72 11.49 17.21
CA GLY A 94 8.46 12.24 17.14
C GLY A 94 8.42 13.33 16.08
N ALA A 95 9.39 13.35 15.19
CA ALA A 95 9.59 14.47 14.28
C ALA A 95 9.15 14.23 12.83
N LYS A 96 8.80 13.01 12.47
CA LYS A 96 8.41 12.71 11.08
C LYS A 96 6.94 13.00 10.86
N ALA A 97 6.65 13.78 9.84
CA ALA A 97 5.28 14.10 9.45
C ALA A 97 4.57 12.88 8.83
N HIS A 98 5.32 11.96 8.21
CA HIS A 98 4.75 10.80 7.52
C HIS A 98 5.46 9.53 7.98
N ALA A 99 4.70 8.69 8.69
CA ALA A 99 5.22 7.43 9.22
C ALA A 99 5.21 6.32 8.17
N TYR A 100 4.41 6.47 7.11
CA TYR A 100 4.23 5.43 6.09
C TYR A 100 4.94 5.81 4.80
N GLU A 101 5.51 4.78 4.16
CA GLU A 101 6.08 4.92 2.82
C GLU A 101 5.43 3.91 1.89
N ILE A 102 5.28 4.30 0.63
CA ILE A 102 4.81 3.41 -0.41
C ILE A 102 5.82 3.44 -1.56
N ARG A 103 6.24 2.26 -1.99
CA ARG A 103 7.16 2.08 -3.11
C ARG A 103 6.49 1.27 -4.19
N ALA A 104 6.61 1.72 -5.42
CA ALA A 104 6.15 0.98 -6.59
C ALA A 104 7.35 0.48 -7.36
N GLU A 105 7.25 -0.73 -7.87
CA GLU A 105 8.32 -1.37 -8.62
C GLU A 105 7.77 -2.00 -9.88
N LYS A 106 8.50 -1.80 -10.98
CA LYS A 106 8.16 -2.36 -12.29
C LYS A 106 8.76 -3.73 -12.44
N GLU A 107 7.94 -4.70 -12.86
CA GLU A 107 8.40 -6.04 -13.19
C GLU A 107 9.36 -6.00 -14.38
N ILE A 108 10.50 -6.70 -14.24
CA ILE A 108 11.46 -6.86 -15.32
C ILE A 108 11.36 -8.28 -15.85
N LYS A 109 10.86 -8.40 -17.07
CA LYS A 109 10.71 -9.69 -17.75
C LYS A 109 11.62 -9.78 -18.95
N ILE A 110 12.28 -10.93 -19.12
CA ILE A 110 13.07 -11.26 -20.30
C ILE A 110 12.65 -12.68 -20.74
N PHE A 111 12.16 -12.80 -21.97
CA PHE A 111 11.68 -14.07 -22.52
C PHE A 111 10.61 -14.74 -21.65
N GLY A 112 9.69 -13.94 -21.07
CA GLY A 112 8.62 -14.45 -20.23
C GLY A 112 9.02 -14.81 -18.81
N VAL A 113 10.28 -14.64 -18.44
CA VAL A 113 10.78 -14.94 -17.09
C VAL A 113 11.00 -13.64 -16.31
N VAL A 114 10.51 -13.61 -15.09
CA VAL A 114 10.71 -12.45 -14.19
C VAL A 114 12.12 -12.51 -13.61
N PHE A 115 12.92 -11.49 -13.90
CA PHE A 115 14.28 -11.39 -13.39
C PHE A 115 14.36 -10.51 -12.14
N GLY A 116 13.40 -9.64 -11.91
CA GLY A 116 13.41 -8.77 -10.76
C GLY A 116 12.46 -7.61 -10.95
N TYR A 117 12.70 -6.55 -10.17
CA TYR A 117 11.86 -5.37 -10.13
C TYR A 117 12.74 -4.13 -10.12
N ALA A 118 12.29 -3.08 -10.78
CA ALA A 118 12.97 -1.79 -10.78
C ALA A 118 12.08 -0.72 -10.14
N PRO A 119 12.63 0.18 -9.32
CA PRO A 119 11.84 1.23 -8.68
C PRO A 119 11.15 2.14 -9.70
N ILE A 120 9.92 2.52 -9.38
CA ILE A 120 9.17 3.55 -10.11
C ILE A 120 9.12 4.78 -9.21
N ILE A 121 9.65 5.87 -9.68
CA ILE A 121 9.68 7.12 -8.93
C ILE A 121 8.48 8.00 -9.23
#